data_a2e7de1b9b1f65ac7670141b1ee2891e
#
_entry.id   a2e7de1b9b1f65ac7670141b1ee2891e
#
_cell.length_a   1.000
_cell.length_b   1.000
_cell.length_c   1.000
_cell.angle_alpha   90.00
_cell.angle_beta   90.00
_cell.angle_gamma   90.00
#
_symmetry.space_group_name_H-M   'P 1'
#
loop_
_entity.id
_entity.type
_entity.pdbx_description
1 polymer ?
#
loop_
_entity_poly.entity_id
_entity_poly.type
_entity_poly.pdbx_seq_one_letter_code
_entity_poly.pdbx_strand_id
1 'polypeptide(L)'
;MSWTRVAAISALSLMLGQAAFAAPWRCPASLTPHGDSHRLNNASLFDGPPGEMADLIPIPTGAYDRWDVRNADPYLVCKYAGTDKIITLHAQGAARCQAGGQPFQAVCEK
;
A
#
# COMPACT_ATOMS: atom_id res chain seq x y z
N MET A 1 36.13 -32.63 26.73
CA MET A 1 35.75 -32.40 26.52
C MET A 1 35.15 -31.55 25.92
N SER A 2 34.91 -31.12 25.68
CA SER A 2 34.40 -30.51 25.37
C SER A 2 33.85 -29.96 24.65
N TRP A 3 33.52 -29.92 24.44
CA TRP A 3 33.01 -29.63 23.91
C TRP A 3 32.35 -28.91 23.38
N THR A 4 31.93 -28.54 23.20
CA THR A 4 31.36 -28.07 22.90
C THR A 4 30.81 -27.28 22.36
N ARG A 5 30.42 -27.13 22.16
CA ARG A 5 29.93 -26.67 21.76
C ARG A 5 29.51 -25.90 21.15
N VAL A 6 28.91 -25.66 20.75
CA VAL A 6 28.52 -25.08 20.28
C VAL A 6 27.89 -24.50 19.50
N ALA A 7 27.34 -24.32 19.24
CA ALA A 7 26.82 -23.93 18.63
C ALA A 7 26.06 -23.18 18.08
N ALA A 8 25.67 -22.94 17.79
CA ALA A 8 24.98 -22.48 17.43
C ALA A 8 24.48 -21.57 16.86
N ILE A 9 24.03 -21.35 16.73
CA ILE A 9 23.54 -20.59 16.42
C ILE A 9 23.19 -19.99 15.38
N SER A 10 22.80 -19.73 15.02
CA SER A 10 22.58 -19.25 14.10
C SER A 10 21.51 -19.01 13.60
N ALA A 11 21.06 -18.89 13.21
CA ALA A 11 19.97 -18.92 12.80
C ALA A 11 19.32 -17.80 12.77
N LEU A 12 19.21 -17.10 12.82
CA LEU A 12 18.61 -16.10 12.84
C LEU A 12 18.48 -15.40 11.70
N SER A 13 19.06 -15.38 10.90
CA SER A 13 18.99 -14.62 9.79
C SER A 13 17.84 -14.72 8.98
N LEU A 14 17.04 -15.59 9.15
CA LEU A 14 16.04 -15.80 8.37
C LEU A 14 15.07 -14.79 8.30
N MET A 15 14.84 -14.10 9.18
CA MET A 15 13.82 -13.23 9.22
C MET A 15 13.89 -12.17 8.26
N LEU A 16 14.92 -11.81 7.80
CA LEU A 16 15.04 -10.73 6.99
C LEU A 16 14.35 -10.74 5.73
N GLY A 17 14.17 -11.75 5.12
CA GLY A 17 13.63 -11.77 3.82
C GLY A 17 12.25 -11.32 3.67
N GLN A 18 11.48 -11.32 4.73
CA GLN A 18 10.14 -11.03 4.56
C GLN A 18 9.82 -9.63 4.29
N ALA A 19 10.53 -8.73 4.81
CA ALA A 19 10.25 -7.33 4.63
C ALA A 19 10.39 -6.90 3.18
N ALA A 20 11.14 -7.62 2.41
CA ALA A 20 11.39 -7.21 1.05
C ALA A 20 10.17 -7.29 0.16
N PHE A 21 9.15 -8.01 0.56
CA PHE A 21 7.98 -8.16 -0.28
C PHE A 21 6.84 -7.23 0.06
N ALA A 22 6.99 -6.36 1.04
CA ALA A 22 5.94 -5.43 1.37
C ALA A 22 5.94 -4.29 0.36
N ALA A 23 4.78 -3.89 -0.09
CA ALA A 23 4.66 -2.73 -0.96
C ALA A 23 5.01 -1.48 -0.15
N PRO A 24 5.80 -0.54 -0.68
CA PRO A 24 6.18 0.66 0.05
C PRO A 24 5.00 1.56 0.43
N TRP A 25 3.95 1.58 -0.37
CA TRP A 25 2.78 2.43 -0.09
C TRP A 25 1.54 1.57 -0.15
N ARG A 26 0.89 1.40 1.00
CA ARG A 26 -0.30 0.56 1.10
C ARG A 26 -1.33 1.27 1.96
N CYS A 27 -2.54 1.37 1.47
CA CYS A 27 -3.63 1.91 2.27
C CYS A 27 -3.91 1.00 3.46
N PRO A 28 -4.05 1.55 4.67
CA PRO A 28 -4.49 0.73 5.81
C PRO A 28 -5.84 0.09 5.52
N ALA A 29 -6.03 -1.13 5.99
CA ALA A 29 -7.26 -1.88 5.72
C ALA A 29 -8.48 -1.25 6.39
N SER A 30 -8.29 -0.50 7.45
CA SER A 30 -9.39 0.17 8.15
C SER A 30 -8.92 1.46 8.78
N LEU A 31 -9.88 2.32 9.13
CA LEU A 31 -9.63 3.60 9.74
C LEU A 31 -10.60 3.75 10.91
N THR A 32 -10.13 4.26 12.05
CA THR A 32 -10.98 4.41 13.22
C THR A 32 -10.87 5.84 13.78
N PRO A 33 -11.38 6.83 13.07
CA PRO A 33 -11.20 8.23 13.46
C PRO A 33 -11.87 8.60 14.78
N HIS A 34 -12.98 7.94 15.13
CA HIS A 34 -13.70 8.24 16.36
C HIS A 34 -14.10 6.96 17.08
N GLY A 35 -13.28 5.93 17.00
CA GLY A 35 -13.56 4.66 17.68
C GLY A 35 -14.28 3.64 16.82
N ASP A 36 -15.06 4.07 15.83
CA ASP A 36 -15.75 3.14 14.95
C ASP A 36 -14.82 2.76 13.81
N SER A 37 -14.81 1.49 13.44
CA SER A 37 -13.96 0.98 12.39
C SER A 37 -14.63 1.14 11.03
N HIS A 38 -13.90 1.70 10.08
CA HIS A 38 -14.37 1.91 8.72
C HIS A 38 -13.43 1.18 7.77
N ARG A 39 -13.98 0.30 6.92
CA ARG A 39 -13.19 -0.54 6.09
C ARG A 39 -12.77 0.18 4.83
N LEU A 40 -11.57 -0.06 4.37
CA LEU A 40 -11.10 0.46 3.09
C LEU A 40 -11.99 -0.09 1.98
N ASN A 41 -12.57 0.77 1.16
CA ASN A 41 -13.45 0.33 0.10
C ASN A 41 -13.25 1.06 -1.23
N ASN A 42 -12.34 1.99 -1.30
CA ASN A 42 -12.09 2.69 -2.56
C ASN A 42 -10.74 3.39 -2.49
N ALA A 43 -10.23 3.78 -3.64
CA ALA A 43 -9.00 4.55 -3.72
C ALA A 43 -8.97 5.34 -5.02
N SER A 44 -8.23 6.45 -5.02
CA SER A 44 -8.02 7.26 -6.21
C SER A 44 -6.55 7.61 -6.31
N LEU A 45 -6.07 7.86 -7.51
CA LEU A 45 -4.71 8.30 -7.77
C LEU A 45 -4.73 9.67 -8.39
N PHE A 46 -3.79 10.51 -7.98
CA PHE A 46 -3.65 11.84 -8.55
C PHE A 46 -2.20 12.05 -8.97
N ASP A 47 -2.01 12.84 -10.03
CA ASP A 47 -0.69 13.27 -10.43
C ASP A 47 -0.47 14.64 -9.78
N GLY A 48 0.34 14.66 -8.75
CA GLY A 48 0.52 15.84 -7.92
C GLY A 48 -0.48 15.84 -6.75
N PRO A 49 -0.39 16.82 -5.87
CA PRO A 49 -1.26 16.87 -4.71
C PRO A 49 -2.73 16.82 -5.09
N PRO A 50 -3.55 16.06 -4.36
CA PRO A 50 -4.96 15.92 -4.72
C PRO A 50 -5.74 17.22 -4.84
N GLY A 51 -5.31 18.26 -4.13
CA GLY A 51 -5.96 19.57 -4.23
C GLY A 51 -5.85 20.19 -5.61
N GLU A 52 -4.91 19.74 -6.44
CA GLU A 52 -4.78 20.23 -7.80
C GLU A 52 -5.70 19.48 -8.76
N MET A 53 -6.34 18.43 -8.28
CA MET A 53 -7.39 17.72 -9.01
C MET A 53 -6.96 17.08 -10.33
N ALA A 54 -5.72 16.67 -10.44
CA ALA A 54 -5.24 15.96 -11.62
C ALA A 54 -5.43 14.45 -11.44
N ASP A 55 -6.67 14.02 -11.52
CA ASP A 55 -7.08 12.65 -11.28
C ASP A 55 -6.57 11.74 -12.39
N LEU A 56 -5.99 10.60 -12.02
CA LEU A 56 -5.47 9.65 -12.99
C LEU A 56 -6.50 8.56 -13.25
N ILE A 57 -6.74 8.28 -14.50
CA ILE A 57 -7.76 7.32 -14.91
C ILE A 57 -7.16 5.92 -14.91
N PRO A 58 -7.76 4.96 -14.20
CA PRO A 58 -7.22 3.62 -14.14
C PRO A 58 -7.46 2.80 -15.40
N ILE A 59 -6.67 1.75 -15.56
CA ILE A 59 -6.88 0.73 -16.56
C ILE A 59 -7.55 -0.44 -15.85
N PRO A 60 -8.79 -0.77 -16.20
CA PRO A 60 -9.46 -1.88 -15.52
C PRO A 60 -8.88 -3.22 -15.97
N THR A 61 -8.62 -4.10 -15.02
CA THR A 61 -8.09 -5.43 -15.31
C THR A 61 -8.85 -6.47 -14.48
N GLY A 62 -10.13 -6.64 -14.77
CA GLY A 62 -10.95 -7.59 -14.01
C GLY A 62 -11.31 -7.05 -12.64
N ALA A 63 -10.87 -7.73 -11.60
CA ALA A 63 -11.19 -7.33 -10.22
C ALA A 63 -10.38 -6.15 -9.72
N TYR A 64 -9.41 -5.68 -10.50
CA TYR A 64 -8.52 -4.61 -10.07
C TYR A 64 -8.46 -3.48 -11.08
N ASP A 65 -8.30 -2.27 -10.58
CA ASP A 65 -7.88 -1.13 -11.38
C ASP A 65 -6.38 -1.02 -11.26
N ARG A 66 -5.71 -0.64 -12.33
CA ARG A 66 -4.28 -0.52 -12.35
C ARG A 66 -3.87 0.82 -12.94
N TRP A 67 -2.79 1.39 -12.47
CA TRP A 67 -2.24 2.64 -12.97
C TRP A 67 -0.74 2.47 -13.22
N ASP A 68 -0.28 2.97 -14.36
CA ASP A 68 1.15 3.09 -14.64
C ASP A 68 1.51 4.52 -14.28
N VAL A 69 2.35 4.69 -13.28
CA VAL A 69 2.64 6.02 -12.74
C VAL A 69 4.12 6.39 -12.84
N ARG A 70 4.85 5.72 -13.71
CA ARG A 70 6.29 5.95 -13.84
C ARG A 70 6.65 7.38 -14.22
N ASN A 71 5.79 8.07 -14.94
CA ASN A 71 6.06 9.45 -15.36
C ASN A 71 5.15 10.44 -14.65
N ALA A 72 4.63 10.07 -13.51
CA ALA A 72 3.73 10.91 -12.74
C ALA A 72 4.30 11.13 -11.34
N ASP A 73 3.69 12.03 -10.60
CA ASP A 73 3.98 12.24 -9.19
C ASP A 73 2.79 11.71 -8.39
N PRO A 74 2.71 10.40 -8.14
CA PRO A 74 1.47 9.79 -7.68
C PRO A 74 1.16 10.02 -6.21
N TYR A 75 -0.08 10.41 -5.96
CA TYR A 75 -0.64 10.50 -4.64
C TYR A 75 -1.81 9.51 -4.57
N LEU A 76 -1.69 8.54 -3.67
CA LEU A 76 -2.71 7.52 -3.48
C LEU A 76 -3.63 7.96 -2.37
N VAL A 77 -4.91 8.11 -2.66
CA VAL A 77 -5.91 8.54 -1.68
C VAL A 77 -6.74 7.33 -1.28
N CYS A 78 -6.67 6.97 -0.01
CA CYS A 78 -7.37 5.82 0.57
C CYS A 78 -8.72 6.29 1.10
N LYS A 79 -9.79 5.64 0.70
CA LYS A 79 -11.16 6.02 1.08
C LYS A 79 -11.83 4.88 1.82
N TYR A 80 -12.64 5.22 2.80
CA TYR A 80 -13.19 4.26 3.74
C TYR A 80 -14.70 4.34 3.82
N ALA A 81 -15.34 3.20 4.02
CA ALA A 81 -16.80 3.12 4.07
C ALA A 81 -17.34 3.85 5.29
N GLY A 82 -18.40 4.61 5.11
CA GLY A 82 -19.13 5.22 6.22
C GLY A 82 -18.48 6.47 6.81
N THR A 83 -17.43 6.99 6.18
CA THR A 83 -16.78 8.21 6.67
C THR A 83 -16.23 8.98 5.48
N ASP A 84 -16.07 10.29 5.64
CA ASP A 84 -15.42 11.12 4.63
C ASP A 84 -13.94 11.33 4.95
N LYS A 85 -13.45 10.71 6.02
CA LYS A 85 -12.02 10.79 6.34
C LYS A 85 -11.23 9.97 5.35
N ILE A 86 -10.07 10.45 4.98
CA ILE A 86 -9.21 9.80 4.01
C ILE A 86 -7.78 9.75 4.53
N ILE A 87 -6.98 8.90 3.91
CA ILE A 87 -5.54 8.88 4.12
C ILE A 87 -4.91 9.12 2.76
N THR A 88 -3.95 10.02 2.66
CA THR A 88 -3.25 10.30 1.43
C THR A 88 -1.79 9.89 1.57
N LEU A 89 -1.30 9.08 0.64
CA LEU A 89 0.08 8.62 0.62
C LEU A 89 0.77 9.20 -0.61
N HIS A 90 1.87 9.90 -0.41
CA HIS A 90 2.65 10.40 -1.54
C HIS A 90 3.59 9.28 -1.98
N ALA A 91 3.22 8.58 -3.03
CA ALA A 91 3.96 7.42 -3.51
C ALA A 91 5.08 7.82 -4.46
N GLN A 92 5.94 8.70 -3.99
CA GLN A 92 7.00 9.26 -4.80
C GLN A 92 7.96 8.18 -5.26
N GLY A 93 8.16 8.05 -6.55
CA GLY A 93 9.04 7.02 -7.11
C GLY A 93 8.35 5.71 -7.45
N ALA A 94 7.05 5.61 -7.23
CA ALA A 94 6.33 4.40 -7.60
C ALA A 94 6.29 4.24 -9.12
N ALA A 95 6.28 3.00 -9.58
CA ALA A 95 6.13 2.69 -11.00
C ALA A 95 4.71 2.32 -11.34
N ARG A 96 4.00 1.71 -10.40
CA ARG A 96 2.63 1.27 -10.65
C ARG A 96 1.83 1.22 -9.37
N CYS A 97 0.52 1.34 -9.52
CA CYS A 97 -0.41 1.22 -8.42
C CYS A 97 -1.56 0.33 -8.83
N GLN A 98 -2.21 -0.30 -7.88
CA GLN A 98 -3.42 -1.06 -8.16
C GLN A 98 -4.36 -1.03 -6.97
N ALA A 99 -5.64 -1.16 -7.23
CA ALA A 99 -6.68 -1.15 -6.21
C ALA A 99 -7.79 -2.11 -6.60
N GLY A 100 -8.31 -2.83 -5.64
CA GLY A 100 -9.40 -3.77 -5.88
C GLY A 100 -9.29 -5.01 -5.01
N GLY A 101 -10.02 -6.03 -5.40
CA GLY A 101 -9.97 -7.32 -4.73
C GLY A 101 -10.96 -7.46 -3.60
N GLN A 102 -10.94 -8.65 -3.00
CA GLN A 102 -11.77 -8.99 -1.85
C GLN A 102 -10.87 -9.68 -0.81
N PRO A 103 -10.56 -9.03 0.30
CA PRO A 103 -10.96 -7.68 0.66
C PRO A 103 -10.28 -6.63 -0.21
N PHE A 104 -10.84 -5.44 -0.25
CA PHE A 104 -10.30 -4.37 -1.07
C PHE A 104 -8.92 -3.95 -0.56
N GLN A 105 -7.99 -3.79 -1.47
CA GLN A 105 -6.65 -3.33 -1.16
C GLN A 105 -6.25 -2.26 -2.16
N ALA A 106 -5.38 -1.37 -1.77
CA ALA A 106 -4.83 -0.36 -2.67
C ALA A 106 -3.36 -0.16 -2.31
N VAL A 107 -2.49 -0.32 -3.30
CA VAL A 107 -1.05 -0.28 -3.09
C VAL A 107 -0.35 0.40 -4.27
N CYS A 108 0.79 0.99 -3.99
CA CYS A 108 1.71 1.45 -5.02
C CYS A 108 3.07 0.82 -4.75
N GLU A 109 3.84 0.57 -5.80
CA GLU A 109 5.15 -0.05 -5.66
C GLU A 109 6.10 0.41 -6.75
N LYS A 110 7.38 0.25 -6.48
CA LYS A 110 8.43 0.60 -7.43
C LYS A 110 8.58 -0.41 -8.54
#